data_8e26b7175a9683b76b4bc7e9ecaf80b4
#
_entry.id   8e26b7175a9683b76b4bc7e9ecaf80b4
#
_cell.length_a   1.000
_cell.length_b   1.000
_cell.length_c   1.000
_cell.angle_alpha   90.00
_cell.angle_beta   90.00
_cell.angle_gamma   90.00
#
_symmetry.space_group_name_H-M   'P 1'
#
loop_
_entity.id
_entity.type
_entity.pdbx_description
1 polymer ?
#
loop_
_entity_poly.entity_id
_entity_poly.type
_entity_poly.pdbx_seq_one_letter_code
_entity_poly.pdbx_strand_id
1 'polypeptide(L)'
;SPDAAAVTGHPAGQTSHMALADTIVKDTRIPPRGFANASFNAGGAPAVGIDYADGQYWHERSLTLPAGTERVVATLYYQSLPRGYIEHLRDANTTDQWGETLHALWQQTGRGAPIRITQADLSLGEGLLRDGFE
;
A
#
# COMPACT_ATOMS: atom_id res chain seq x y z
N SER A 1 -8.00 19.44 -0.71
CA SER A 1 -8.98 20.18 -1.54
C SER A 1 -8.61 21.64 -1.71
N PRO A 2 -9.22 22.37 -2.67
CA PRO A 2 -9.06 23.81 -2.79
C PRO A 2 -9.43 24.58 -1.52
N ASP A 3 -10.42 24.12 -0.77
CA ASP A 3 -10.87 24.78 0.46
C ASP A 3 -9.82 24.69 1.58
N ALA A 4 -9.24 23.49 1.77
CA ALA A 4 -8.13 23.33 2.71
C ALA A 4 -6.91 24.18 2.31
N ALA A 5 -6.61 24.26 1.01
CA ALA A 5 -5.54 25.11 0.50
C ALA A 5 -5.77 26.60 0.80
N ALA A 6 -7.01 27.07 0.63
CA ALA A 6 -7.36 28.46 0.91
C ALA A 6 -7.20 28.85 2.39
N VAL A 7 -7.50 27.92 3.31
CA VAL A 7 -7.40 28.16 4.76
C VAL A 7 -5.96 28.05 5.27
N THR A 8 -5.19 27.08 4.74
CA THR A 8 -3.87 26.74 5.29
C THR A 8 -2.70 27.38 4.55
N GLY A 9 -2.93 27.94 3.36
CA GLY A 9 -1.88 28.44 2.48
C GLY A 9 -1.05 27.35 1.78
N HIS A 10 -1.34 26.08 2.03
CA HIS A 10 -0.70 24.97 1.32
C HIS A 10 -1.36 24.75 -0.04
N PRO A 11 -0.60 24.47 -1.10
CA PRO A 11 -1.18 24.24 -2.43
C PRO A 11 -2.11 23.03 -2.42
N ALA A 12 -3.24 23.14 -3.15
CA ALA A 12 -4.13 22.01 -3.36
C ALA A 12 -3.42 20.93 -4.19
N GLY A 13 -3.51 19.66 -3.75
CA GLY A 13 -2.88 18.53 -4.42
C GLY A 13 -2.72 17.34 -3.51
N GLN A 14 -1.94 16.37 -3.98
CA GLN A 14 -1.57 15.22 -3.17
C GLN A 14 -0.68 15.68 -2.02
N THR A 15 -1.01 15.25 -0.81
CA THR A 15 -0.26 15.61 0.39
C THR A 15 -0.01 14.35 1.25
N SER A 16 1.14 14.33 1.92
CA SER A 16 1.44 13.38 3.00
C SER A 16 1.13 13.97 4.39
N HIS A 17 0.62 15.20 4.45
CA HIS A 17 0.23 15.83 5.70
C HIS A 17 -1.16 15.35 6.12
N MET A 18 -1.21 14.38 7.05
CA MET A 18 -2.45 13.68 7.42
C MET A 18 -3.55 14.63 7.92
N ALA A 19 -3.20 15.69 8.65
CA ALA A 19 -4.18 16.65 9.17
C ALA A 19 -4.83 17.52 8.07
N LEU A 20 -4.20 17.61 6.90
CA LEU A 20 -4.69 18.39 5.76
C LEU A 20 -5.29 17.50 4.66
N ALA A 21 -5.25 16.18 4.83
CA ALA A 21 -5.80 15.23 3.88
C ALA A 21 -7.33 15.13 4.07
N ASP A 22 -8.08 15.79 3.23
CA ASP A 22 -9.54 15.85 3.23
C ASP A 22 -10.19 15.03 2.11
N THR A 23 -9.40 14.51 1.19
CA THR A 23 -9.87 13.74 0.05
C THR A 23 -9.02 12.48 -0.12
N ILE A 24 -9.65 11.33 -0.13
CA ILE A 24 -9.00 10.05 -0.41
C ILE A 24 -8.83 9.92 -1.92
N VAL A 25 -7.60 9.98 -2.42
CA VAL A 25 -7.29 9.78 -3.85
C VAL A 25 -7.03 8.33 -4.21
N LYS A 26 -6.64 7.51 -3.23
CA LYS A 26 -6.44 6.07 -3.38
C LYS A 26 -6.55 5.37 -2.03
N ASP A 27 -7.39 4.37 -1.94
CA ASP A 27 -7.46 3.42 -0.84
C ASP A 27 -7.75 2.03 -1.39
N THR A 28 -6.70 1.23 -1.53
CA THR A 28 -6.75 -0.13 -2.06
C THR A 28 -6.47 -1.18 -0.98
N ARG A 29 -6.65 -0.84 0.29
CA ARG A 29 -6.52 -1.78 1.40
C ARG A 29 -7.55 -2.88 1.26
N ILE A 30 -7.13 -4.11 1.52
CA ILE A 30 -8.03 -5.26 1.51
C ILE A 30 -9.03 -5.09 2.67
N PRO A 31 -10.35 -5.15 2.39
CA PRO A 31 -11.36 -4.96 3.42
C PRO A 31 -11.33 -6.06 4.49
N PRO A 32 -11.82 -5.79 5.70
CA PRO A 32 -12.01 -6.81 6.71
C PRO A 32 -13.20 -7.74 6.40
N ARG A 33 -13.29 -8.86 7.09
CA ARG A 33 -14.48 -9.71 7.05
C ARG A 33 -15.71 -8.91 7.49
N GLY A 34 -16.81 -9.09 6.78
CA GLY A 34 -18.05 -8.33 7.01
C GLY A 34 -18.05 -6.95 6.36
N PHE A 35 -17.13 -6.69 5.44
CA PHE A 35 -17.13 -5.46 4.65
C PHE A 35 -18.46 -5.25 3.94
N ALA A 36 -18.94 -4.01 3.99
CA ALA A 36 -20.09 -3.55 3.21
C ALA A 36 -19.81 -2.12 2.73
N ASN A 37 -19.87 -1.92 1.42
CA ASN A 37 -19.59 -0.63 0.78
C ASN A 37 -20.38 0.53 1.41
N ALA A 38 -21.69 0.32 1.65
CA ALA A 38 -22.54 1.34 2.25
C ALA A 38 -22.04 1.81 3.62
N SER A 39 -21.62 0.87 4.48
CA SER A 39 -21.12 1.17 5.83
C SER A 39 -19.77 1.87 5.80
N PHE A 40 -18.87 1.41 4.94
CA PHE A 40 -17.54 2.01 4.80
C PHE A 40 -17.60 3.41 4.18
N ASN A 41 -18.47 3.62 3.19
CA ASN A 41 -18.70 4.94 2.61
C ASN A 41 -19.29 5.91 3.65
N ALA A 42 -20.27 5.47 4.43
CA ALA A 42 -20.85 6.27 5.51
C ALA A 42 -19.83 6.59 6.63
N GLY A 43 -18.89 5.69 6.88
CA GLY A 43 -17.78 5.89 7.83
C GLY A 43 -16.62 6.72 7.29
N GLY A 44 -16.70 7.21 6.05
CA GLY A 44 -15.63 8.02 5.44
C GLY A 44 -14.38 7.22 5.03
N ALA A 45 -14.49 5.91 4.86
CA ALA A 45 -13.41 5.02 4.46
C ALA A 45 -13.75 4.21 3.19
N PRO A 46 -14.18 4.85 2.10
CA PRO A 46 -14.49 4.16 0.85
C PRO A 46 -13.24 3.49 0.26
N ALA A 47 -13.41 2.37 -0.42
CA ALA A 47 -12.39 1.89 -1.34
C ALA A 47 -12.26 2.86 -2.52
N VAL A 48 -11.05 3.25 -2.89
CA VAL A 48 -10.80 4.21 -3.97
C VAL A 48 -9.67 3.68 -4.87
N GLY A 49 -9.96 3.56 -6.15
CA GLY A 49 -9.02 3.00 -7.13
C GLY A 49 -9.02 1.47 -7.20
N ILE A 50 -9.98 0.83 -6.54
CA ILE A 50 -10.28 -0.59 -6.60
C ILE A 50 -11.74 -0.80 -6.18
N ASP A 51 -12.39 -1.84 -6.73
CA ASP A 51 -13.72 -2.24 -6.34
C ASP A 51 -13.68 -3.55 -5.56
N TYR A 52 -14.39 -3.60 -4.44
CA TYR A 52 -14.63 -4.79 -3.65
C TYR A 52 -16.13 -5.03 -3.52
N ALA A 53 -16.57 -6.26 -3.72
CA ALA A 53 -17.96 -6.65 -3.47
C ALA A 53 -18.27 -6.67 -1.96
N ASP A 54 -19.53 -6.49 -1.58
CA ASP A 54 -19.94 -6.64 -0.19
C ASP A 54 -19.60 -8.06 0.31
N GLY A 55 -18.98 -8.13 1.48
CA GLY A 55 -18.49 -9.37 2.06
C GLY A 55 -17.11 -9.81 1.58
N GLN A 56 -16.54 -9.19 0.56
CA GLN A 56 -15.20 -9.52 0.06
C GLN A 56 -14.14 -9.03 1.05
N TYR A 57 -13.24 -9.92 1.44
CA TYR A 57 -12.14 -9.65 2.37
C TYR A 57 -10.80 -10.22 1.86
N TRP A 58 -10.68 -10.37 0.54
CA TRP A 58 -9.48 -10.85 -0.14
C TRP A 58 -9.23 -10.04 -1.41
N HIS A 59 -8.01 -10.13 -1.91
CA HIS A 59 -7.60 -9.54 -3.17
C HIS A 59 -6.89 -10.59 -4.02
N GLU A 60 -7.22 -10.63 -5.30
CA GLU A 60 -6.63 -11.55 -6.26
C GLU A 60 -5.73 -10.78 -7.24
N ARG A 61 -4.59 -11.37 -7.54
CA ARG A 61 -3.65 -10.87 -8.54
C ARG A 61 -3.25 -12.00 -9.47
N SER A 62 -3.48 -11.80 -10.76
CA SER A 62 -2.97 -12.68 -11.80
C SER A 62 -1.64 -12.13 -12.32
N LEU A 63 -0.66 -13.00 -12.42
CA LEU A 63 0.66 -12.66 -12.94
C LEU A 63 0.97 -13.58 -14.11
N THR A 64 1.45 -13.00 -15.22
CA THR A 64 1.98 -13.78 -16.33
C THR A 64 3.42 -14.13 -16.02
N LEU A 65 3.71 -15.41 -16.00
CA LEU A 65 5.06 -15.90 -15.76
C LEU A 65 5.86 -15.95 -17.06
N PRO A 66 7.17 -15.66 -17.03
CA PRO A 66 8.06 -15.89 -18.17
C PRO A 66 8.05 -17.36 -18.59
N ALA A 67 8.24 -17.61 -19.88
CA ALA A 67 8.41 -18.97 -20.39
C ALA A 67 9.63 -19.64 -19.71
N GLY A 68 9.50 -20.93 -19.35
CA GLY A 68 10.55 -21.66 -18.66
C GLY A 68 10.65 -21.40 -17.16
N THR A 69 9.65 -20.74 -16.55
CA THR A 69 9.60 -20.61 -15.09
C THR A 69 9.38 -21.99 -14.45
N GLU A 70 10.33 -22.46 -13.66
CA GLU A 70 10.25 -23.74 -12.96
C GLU A 70 9.71 -23.63 -11.54
N ARG A 71 9.83 -22.43 -10.95
CA ARG A 71 9.43 -22.20 -9.55
C ARG A 71 8.93 -20.79 -9.35
N VAL A 72 7.89 -20.64 -8.56
CA VAL A 72 7.34 -19.35 -8.12
C VAL A 72 7.34 -19.30 -6.60
N VAL A 73 7.87 -18.22 -6.06
CA VAL A 73 7.81 -17.95 -4.62
C VAL A 73 7.06 -16.64 -4.42
N ALA A 74 5.93 -16.69 -3.72
CA ALA A 74 5.16 -15.53 -3.33
C ALA A 74 5.38 -15.25 -1.84
N THR A 75 5.85 -14.06 -1.49
CA THR A 75 6.10 -13.67 -0.10
C THR A 75 5.30 -12.43 0.24
N LEU A 76 4.53 -12.49 1.33
CA LEU A 76 3.81 -11.36 1.88
C LEU A 76 4.63 -10.71 3.00
N TYR A 77 4.83 -9.41 2.89
CA TYR A 77 5.53 -8.61 3.87
C TYR A 77 4.62 -7.55 4.48
N TYR A 78 4.89 -7.21 5.72
CA TYR A 78 4.35 -6.04 6.41
C TYR A 78 5.46 -5.01 6.64
N GLN A 79 5.15 -3.75 6.39
CA GLN A 79 6.01 -2.62 6.71
C GLN A 79 5.18 -1.55 7.40
N SER A 80 5.62 -1.09 8.56
CA SER A 80 4.87 -0.15 9.41
C SER A 80 4.76 1.25 8.82
N LEU A 81 5.86 1.74 8.23
CA LEU A 81 5.92 3.08 7.64
C LEU A 81 6.61 3.02 6.27
N PRO A 82 6.01 3.61 5.24
CA PRO A 82 6.65 3.68 3.94
C PRO A 82 7.81 4.69 3.95
N ARG A 83 8.86 4.37 3.21
CA ARG A 83 10.05 5.23 3.04
C ARG A 83 9.67 6.67 2.65
N GLY A 84 8.75 6.81 1.68
CA GLY A 84 8.35 8.13 1.20
C GLY A 84 7.75 9.02 2.27
N TYR A 85 7.08 8.44 3.28
CA TYR A 85 6.54 9.22 4.41
C TYR A 85 7.66 9.72 5.34
N ILE A 86 8.66 8.89 5.63
CA ILE A 86 9.81 9.28 6.45
C ILE A 86 10.62 10.40 5.75
N GLU A 87 10.85 10.26 4.45
CA GLU A 87 11.55 11.27 3.66
C GLU A 87 10.74 12.57 3.57
N HIS A 88 9.42 12.48 3.39
CA HIS A 88 8.54 13.65 3.44
C HIS A 88 8.62 14.39 4.77
N LEU A 89 8.57 13.69 5.90
CA LEU A 89 8.69 14.32 7.22
C LEU A 89 10.03 15.02 7.41
N ARG A 90 11.12 14.45 6.91
CA ARG A 90 12.45 15.10 6.92
C ARG A 90 12.43 16.39 6.11
N ASP A 91 11.92 16.31 4.88
CA ASP A 91 12.04 17.41 3.90
C ASP A 91 11.03 18.53 4.15
N ALA A 92 9.84 18.21 4.67
CA ALA A 92 8.78 19.16 4.95
C ALA A 92 8.86 19.82 6.33
N ASN A 93 9.63 19.25 7.26
CA ASN A 93 9.78 19.85 8.59
C ASN A 93 10.78 21.01 8.56
N THR A 94 10.24 22.23 8.71
CA THR A 94 11.03 23.47 8.74
C THR A 94 11.01 24.15 10.09
N THR A 95 10.34 23.57 11.09
CA THR A 95 10.13 24.18 12.41
C THR A 95 11.12 23.71 13.46
N ASP A 96 11.60 22.47 13.32
CA ASP A 96 12.54 21.84 14.25
C ASP A 96 13.35 20.72 13.55
N GLN A 97 14.14 19.95 14.31
CA GLN A 97 15.00 18.89 13.77
C GLN A 97 14.39 17.48 13.89
N TRP A 98 13.12 17.33 14.26
CA TRP A 98 12.54 16.01 14.49
C TRP A 98 12.40 15.17 13.21
N GLY A 99 12.18 15.80 12.06
CA GLY A 99 12.15 15.09 10.77
C GLY A 99 13.50 14.47 10.41
N GLU A 100 14.58 15.21 10.58
CA GLU A 100 15.95 14.74 10.37
C GLU A 100 16.34 13.67 11.39
N THR A 101 15.98 13.87 12.66
CA THR A 101 16.21 12.89 13.73
C THR A 101 15.50 11.57 13.43
N LEU A 102 14.23 11.61 13.06
CA LEU A 102 13.47 10.43 12.67
C LEU A 102 14.12 9.71 11.49
N HIS A 103 14.52 10.44 10.45
CA HIS A 103 15.17 9.87 9.28
C HIS A 103 16.52 9.21 9.64
N ALA A 104 17.33 9.85 10.49
CA ALA A 104 18.60 9.29 10.95
C ALA A 104 18.40 8.00 11.75
N LEU A 105 17.46 7.99 12.70
CA LEU A 105 17.10 6.80 13.48
C LEU A 105 16.58 5.67 12.58
N TRP A 106 15.72 6.00 11.63
CA TRP A 106 15.23 5.02 10.65
C TRP A 106 16.37 4.38 9.85
N GLN A 107 17.36 5.16 9.40
CA GLN A 107 18.54 4.61 8.72
C GLN A 107 19.38 3.71 9.64
N GLN A 108 19.64 4.15 10.88
CA GLN A 108 20.43 3.41 11.86
C GLN A 108 19.79 2.08 12.27
N THR A 109 18.46 2.02 12.31
CA THR A 109 17.70 0.83 12.73
C THR A 109 17.35 -0.12 11.56
N GLY A 110 18.00 0.00 10.42
CA GLY A 110 17.79 -0.90 9.28
C GLY A 110 16.60 -0.52 8.41
N ARG A 111 16.21 0.76 8.42
CA ARG A 111 15.18 1.36 7.54
C ARG A 111 13.79 0.75 7.69
N GLY A 112 13.46 0.25 8.89
CA GLY A 112 12.18 -0.43 9.12
C GLY A 112 12.00 -1.61 8.17
N ALA A 113 12.95 -2.54 8.15
CA ALA A 113 12.94 -3.69 7.27
C ALA A 113 11.59 -4.41 7.31
N PRO A 114 11.01 -4.79 6.15
CA PRO A 114 9.72 -5.47 6.11
C PRO A 114 9.76 -6.80 6.88
N ILE A 115 8.74 -7.06 7.66
CA ILE A 115 8.58 -8.32 8.39
C ILE A 115 7.82 -9.29 7.48
N ARG A 116 8.37 -10.47 7.24
CA ARG A 116 7.69 -11.51 6.47
C ARG A 116 6.52 -12.07 7.29
N ILE A 117 5.30 -11.95 6.73
CA ILE A 117 4.09 -12.53 7.32
C ILE A 117 3.96 -14.00 6.93
N THR A 118 4.04 -14.28 5.63
CA THR A 118 3.89 -15.64 5.10
C THR A 118 4.58 -15.77 3.74
N GLN A 119 4.78 -17.01 3.32
CA GLN A 119 5.34 -17.35 2.03
C GLN A 119 4.64 -18.59 1.48
N ALA A 120 4.38 -18.58 0.18
CA ALA A 120 3.96 -19.75 -0.59
C ALA A 120 5.01 -20.06 -1.64
N ASP A 121 5.22 -21.32 -1.89
CA ASP A 121 6.19 -21.85 -2.85
C ASP A 121 5.48 -22.83 -3.77
N LEU A 122 5.59 -22.63 -5.07
CA LEU A 122 4.99 -23.48 -6.11
C LEU A 122 6.07 -23.88 -7.09
N SER A 123 6.32 -25.19 -7.21
CA SER A 123 7.15 -25.75 -8.27
C SER A 123 6.28 -26.06 -9.49
N LEU A 124 6.65 -25.53 -10.63
CA LEU A 124 6.02 -25.77 -11.93
C LEU A 124 6.82 -26.88 -12.60
N GLY A 125 6.42 -28.14 -12.42
CA GLY A 125 7.09 -29.27 -13.08
C GLY A 125 6.89 -29.24 -14.59
N GLU A 126 7.76 -29.91 -15.35
CA GLU A 126 7.73 -30.00 -16.83
C GLU A 126 6.38 -30.49 -17.43
N GLY A 127 5.49 -31.06 -16.62
CA GLY A 127 4.20 -31.60 -17.06
C GLY A 127 3.10 -30.59 -17.37
N LEU A 128 3.16 -29.37 -16.82
CA LEU A 128 2.11 -28.35 -17.01
C LEU A 128 2.22 -27.58 -18.34
N LEU A 129 3.36 -27.70 -19.04
CA LEU A 129 3.56 -27.02 -20.32
C LEU A 129 3.33 -27.94 -21.54
N ARG A 130 3.00 -29.23 -21.33
CA ARG A 130 2.83 -30.21 -22.42
C ARG A 130 1.38 -30.49 -22.83
N ASP A 131 0.38 -30.14 -22.04
CA ASP A 131 -1.03 -30.50 -22.31
C ASP A 131 -1.89 -29.34 -22.79
N GLY A 132 -1.38 -28.54 -23.65
CA GLY A 132 -2.19 -27.50 -24.23
C GLY A 132 -1.82 -27.19 -25.66
N PHE A 133 -2.13 -28.11 -26.59
CA PHE A 133 -2.45 -27.82 -28.00
C PHE A 133 -2.27 -29.10 -28.82
N GLU A 134 -3.28 -29.95 -28.87
CA GLU A 134 -3.68 -30.69 -30.07
C GLU A 134 -5.01 -30.10 -30.58
#